data_34f1002c297811310f06804748da2b9a
#
_entry.id   34f1002c297811310f06804748da2b9a
#
_cell.length_a   1.000
_cell.length_b   1.000
_cell.length_c   1.000
_cell.angle_alpha   90.00
_cell.angle_beta   90.00
_cell.angle_gamma   90.00
#
_symmetry.space_group_name_H-M   'P 1'
#
loop_
_entity.id
_entity.type
_entity.pdbx_description
1 polymer ?
#
loop_
_entity_poly.entity_id
_entity_poly.type
_entity_poly.pdbx_seq_one_letter_code
_entity_poly.pdbx_strand_id
1 'polypeptide(L)'
;MKFFVTGVGGQLGHDVMNELLKRGHRGVGSDIAPAYSGVADGSPVTRAPYVSLDITDRQAVEKAITEVNPDAVIHCAAWTAVDMAEDDDKVAKVRAINAGGTQNVADVCKKLDCKMTYISTDYVFDGKGTEPWKPDCKDYKPMNVYGQTKLEGELAVANT
;
A
#
# COMPACT_ATOMS: atom_id res chain seq x y z
N MET A 1 -11.74 -14.69 -7.37
CA MET A 1 -11.04 -14.34 -6.13
C MET A 1 -11.62 -13.04 -5.58
N LYS A 2 -11.55 -12.85 -4.26
CA LYS A 2 -11.91 -11.61 -3.57
C LYS A 2 -10.63 -10.88 -3.15
N PHE A 3 -10.53 -9.61 -3.49
CA PHE A 3 -9.38 -8.77 -3.17
C PHE A 3 -9.77 -7.63 -2.24
N PHE A 4 -8.88 -7.28 -1.32
CA PHE A 4 -8.93 -6.03 -0.59
C PHE A 4 -7.81 -5.11 -1.11
N VAL A 5 -8.14 -3.90 -1.53
CA VAL A 5 -7.19 -2.97 -2.15
C VAL A 5 -7.12 -1.70 -1.31
N THR A 6 -5.95 -1.35 -0.80
CA THR A 6 -5.73 -0.09 -0.09
C THR A 6 -5.25 0.99 -1.03
N GLY A 7 -5.49 2.26 -0.71
CA GLY A 7 -4.99 3.39 -1.51
C GLY A 7 -5.75 3.59 -2.82
N VAL A 8 -7.05 3.26 -2.86
CA VAL A 8 -7.85 3.35 -4.09
C VAL A 8 -8.20 4.78 -4.52
N GLY A 9 -7.97 5.78 -3.67
CA GLY A 9 -8.04 7.19 -4.04
C GLY A 9 -6.83 7.67 -4.83
N GLY A 10 -5.73 6.89 -4.86
CA GLY A 10 -4.58 7.12 -5.71
C GLY A 10 -4.70 6.44 -7.08
N GLN A 11 -3.88 6.87 -8.03
CA GLN A 11 -3.92 6.39 -9.43
C GLN A 11 -3.80 4.87 -9.51
N LEU A 12 -2.77 4.28 -8.91
CA LEU A 12 -2.54 2.83 -8.99
C LEU A 12 -3.67 2.02 -8.37
N GLY A 13 -4.11 2.37 -7.15
CA GLY A 13 -5.19 1.64 -6.48
C GLY A 13 -6.51 1.72 -7.24
N HIS A 14 -6.81 2.88 -7.85
CA HIS A 14 -7.95 3.06 -8.74
C HIS A 14 -7.88 2.13 -9.96
N ASP A 15 -6.75 2.10 -10.65
CA ASP A 15 -6.55 1.26 -11.84
C ASP A 15 -6.62 -0.24 -11.49
N VAL A 16 -6.06 -0.64 -10.34
CA VAL A 16 -6.16 -2.00 -9.82
C VAL A 16 -7.63 -2.40 -9.62
N MET A 17 -8.45 -1.53 -9.01
CA MET A 17 -9.88 -1.81 -8.83
C MET A 17 -10.60 -2.01 -10.16
N ASN A 18 -10.34 -1.15 -11.14
CA ASN A 18 -10.92 -1.25 -12.48
C ASN A 18 -10.50 -2.55 -13.19
N GLU A 19 -9.22 -2.90 -13.11
CA GLU A 19 -8.71 -4.12 -13.75
C GLU A 19 -9.24 -5.40 -13.08
N LEU A 20 -9.38 -5.41 -11.76
CA LEU A 20 -10.01 -6.53 -11.04
C LEU A 20 -11.44 -6.79 -11.52
N LEU A 21 -12.24 -5.73 -11.67
CA LEU A 21 -13.61 -5.85 -12.19
C LEU A 21 -13.63 -6.34 -13.63
N LYS A 22 -12.78 -5.80 -14.49
CA LYS A 22 -12.64 -6.22 -15.89
C LYS A 22 -12.28 -7.70 -16.02
N ARG A 23 -11.48 -8.22 -15.09
CA ARG A 23 -11.11 -9.66 -15.03
C ARG A 23 -12.13 -10.54 -14.32
N GLY A 24 -13.28 -10.02 -13.92
CA GLY A 24 -14.34 -10.77 -13.23
C GLY A 24 -14.01 -11.11 -11.77
N HIS A 25 -13.10 -10.39 -11.15
CA HIS A 25 -12.81 -10.53 -9.73
C HIS A 25 -13.69 -9.62 -8.86
N ARG A 26 -13.78 -9.94 -7.56
CA ARG A 26 -14.43 -9.09 -6.57
C ARG A 26 -13.36 -8.23 -5.89
N GLY A 27 -13.51 -6.90 -5.92
CA GLY A 27 -12.66 -5.97 -5.21
C GLY A 27 -13.44 -5.22 -4.12
N VAL A 28 -12.83 -5.04 -2.96
CA VAL A 28 -13.24 -4.08 -1.94
C VAL A 28 -12.12 -3.07 -1.82
N GLY A 29 -12.41 -1.81 -2.11
CA GLY A 29 -11.45 -0.71 -2.04
C GLY A 29 -11.42 -0.04 -0.68
N SER A 30 -10.27 0.50 -0.29
CA SER A 30 -10.15 1.32 0.91
C SER A 30 -9.19 2.49 0.73
N ASP A 31 -9.50 3.59 1.39
CA ASP A 31 -8.65 4.77 1.51
C ASP A 31 -9.07 5.57 2.73
N ILE A 32 -8.31 6.63 3.08
CA ILE A 32 -8.62 7.50 4.22
C ILE A 32 -9.85 8.39 3.97
N ALA A 33 -10.19 8.66 2.72
CA ALA A 33 -11.35 9.47 2.38
C ALA A 33 -12.65 8.84 2.90
N PRO A 34 -13.64 9.63 3.34
CA PRO A 34 -14.90 9.10 3.86
C PRO A 34 -15.74 8.38 2.79
N ALA A 35 -15.53 8.69 1.51
CA ALA A 35 -16.19 8.06 0.38
C ALA A 35 -15.24 7.97 -0.82
N TYR A 36 -15.45 6.96 -1.66
CA TYR A 36 -14.68 6.81 -2.89
C TYR A 36 -15.26 7.70 -3.98
N SER A 37 -14.46 8.64 -4.46
CA SER A 37 -14.84 9.61 -5.50
C SER A 37 -14.04 9.46 -6.81
N GLY A 38 -13.22 8.42 -6.92
CA GLY A 38 -12.29 8.24 -8.05
C GLY A 38 -11.02 9.05 -7.89
N VAL A 39 -10.28 9.20 -8.98
CA VAL A 39 -9.07 10.03 -9.06
C VAL A 39 -9.34 11.33 -9.82
N ALA A 40 -8.49 12.33 -9.61
CA ALA A 40 -8.67 13.68 -10.14
C ALA A 40 -8.55 13.80 -11.67
N ASP A 41 -8.06 12.78 -12.35
CA ASP A 41 -7.89 12.75 -13.81
C ASP A 41 -9.19 12.48 -14.59
N GLY A 42 -10.30 12.30 -13.91
CA GLY A 42 -11.61 12.04 -14.53
C GLY A 42 -11.84 10.58 -14.95
N SER A 43 -10.97 9.65 -14.56
CA SER A 43 -11.16 8.23 -14.82
C SER A 43 -12.48 7.71 -14.23
N PRO A 44 -13.13 6.72 -14.87
CA PRO A 44 -14.39 6.17 -14.38
C PRO A 44 -14.27 5.61 -12.96
N VAL A 45 -15.16 6.00 -12.09
CA VAL A 45 -15.26 5.46 -10.72
C VAL A 45 -15.89 4.08 -10.75
N THR A 46 -15.26 3.10 -10.13
CA THR A 46 -15.86 1.78 -9.96
C THR A 46 -16.97 1.82 -8.92
N ARG A 47 -18.02 1.02 -9.12
CA ARG A 47 -19.10 0.83 -8.14
C ARG A 47 -18.78 -0.30 -7.14
N ALA A 48 -17.52 -0.64 -6.98
CA ALA A 48 -17.10 -1.65 -6.03
C ALA A 48 -17.34 -1.18 -4.59
N PRO A 49 -17.56 -2.10 -3.65
CA PRO A 49 -17.64 -1.78 -2.23
C PRO A 49 -16.39 -1.02 -1.77
N TYR A 50 -16.60 -0.07 -0.87
CA TYR A 50 -15.54 0.80 -0.33
C TYR A 50 -15.61 0.85 1.20
N VAL A 51 -14.45 0.89 1.84
CA VAL A 51 -14.28 1.06 3.29
C VAL A 51 -13.37 2.24 3.54
N SER A 52 -13.87 3.26 4.25
CA SER A 52 -13.00 4.32 4.77
C SER A 52 -12.07 3.75 5.84
N LEU A 53 -10.77 3.85 5.64
CA LEU A 53 -9.77 3.20 6.48
C LEU A 53 -8.47 4.00 6.56
N ASP A 54 -8.08 4.36 7.79
CA ASP A 54 -6.71 4.79 8.08
C ASP A 54 -5.87 3.55 8.39
N ILE A 55 -4.89 3.25 7.54
CA ILE A 55 -4.01 2.08 7.72
C ILE A 55 -3.10 2.17 8.95
N THR A 56 -2.95 3.35 9.54
CA THR A 56 -2.19 3.55 10.79
C THR A 56 -2.97 3.10 12.02
N ASP A 57 -4.30 2.96 11.92
CA ASP A 57 -5.14 2.40 12.98
C ASP A 57 -5.19 0.87 12.88
N ARG A 58 -4.40 0.22 13.73
CA ARG A 58 -4.27 -1.24 13.76
C ARG A 58 -5.61 -1.96 13.95
N GLN A 59 -6.47 -1.44 14.85
CA GLN A 59 -7.74 -2.08 15.14
C GLN A 59 -8.72 -1.94 13.98
N ALA A 60 -8.75 -0.77 13.34
CA ALA A 60 -9.56 -0.54 12.15
C ALA A 60 -9.11 -1.42 10.98
N VAL A 61 -7.79 -1.59 10.77
CA VAL A 61 -7.22 -2.48 9.75
C VAL A 61 -7.64 -3.93 10.00
N GLU A 62 -7.44 -4.41 11.23
CA GLU A 62 -7.81 -5.78 11.60
C GLU A 62 -9.31 -6.03 11.36
N LYS A 63 -10.16 -5.14 11.82
CA LYS A 63 -11.59 -5.23 11.65
C LYS A 63 -11.98 -5.26 10.16
N ALA A 64 -11.53 -4.27 9.38
CA ALA A 64 -11.94 -4.11 8.00
C ALA A 64 -11.53 -5.31 7.12
N ILE A 65 -10.27 -5.76 7.23
CA ILE A 65 -9.77 -6.89 6.42
C ILE A 65 -10.40 -8.21 6.87
N THR A 66 -10.60 -8.41 8.18
CA THR A 66 -11.24 -9.63 8.72
C THR A 66 -12.71 -9.73 8.28
N GLU A 67 -13.47 -8.63 8.32
CA GLU A 67 -14.87 -8.61 7.87
C GLU A 67 -15.00 -8.90 6.37
N VAL A 68 -14.07 -8.40 5.57
CA VAL A 68 -14.02 -8.69 4.12
C VAL A 68 -13.59 -10.13 3.87
N ASN A 69 -12.67 -10.67 4.65
CA ASN A 69 -12.06 -12.00 4.48
C ASN A 69 -11.62 -12.25 3.03
N PRO A 70 -10.62 -11.50 2.53
CA PRO A 70 -10.17 -11.59 1.14
C PRO A 70 -9.26 -12.80 0.90
N ASP A 71 -9.16 -13.25 -0.35
CA ASP A 71 -8.16 -14.21 -0.79
C ASP A 71 -6.75 -13.58 -0.88
N ALA A 72 -6.71 -12.26 -1.16
CA ALA A 72 -5.48 -11.49 -1.24
C ALA A 72 -5.71 -10.00 -0.98
N VAL A 73 -4.68 -9.35 -0.44
CA VAL A 73 -4.59 -7.89 -0.28
C VAL A 73 -3.61 -7.31 -1.27
N ILE A 74 -4.00 -6.24 -1.98
CA ILE A 74 -3.10 -5.43 -2.81
C ILE A 74 -2.92 -4.09 -2.10
N HIS A 75 -1.73 -3.87 -1.55
CA HIS A 75 -1.42 -2.72 -0.71
C HIS A 75 -0.79 -1.60 -1.52
N CYS A 76 -1.62 -0.65 -1.98
CA CYS A 76 -1.19 0.52 -2.74
C CYS A 76 -1.11 1.81 -1.89
N ALA A 77 -1.67 1.81 -0.68
CA ALA A 77 -1.62 2.98 0.19
C ALA A 77 -0.18 3.27 0.63
N ALA A 78 0.26 4.50 0.41
CA ALA A 78 1.58 4.98 0.82
C ALA A 78 1.63 6.51 0.81
N TRP A 79 2.52 7.08 1.59
CA TRP A 79 2.98 8.46 1.39
C TRP A 79 4.00 8.46 0.26
N THR A 80 3.69 9.15 -0.84
CA THR A 80 4.52 9.16 -2.06
C THR A 80 5.11 10.54 -2.40
N ALA A 81 4.80 11.57 -1.63
CA ALA A 81 5.40 12.90 -1.80
C ALA A 81 6.83 12.90 -1.22
N VAL A 82 7.79 12.50 -2.06
CA VAL A 82 9.19 12.23 -1.68
C VAL A 82 9.84 13.44 -1.01
N ASP A 83 9.77 14.62 -1.64
CA ASP A 83 10.39 15.83 -1.13
C ASP A 83 9.77 16.28 0.20
N MET A 84 8.44 16.22 0.31
CA MET A 84 7.74 16.56 1.56
C MET A 84 8.01 15.57 2.69
N ALA A 85 8.48 14.37 2.39
CA ALA A 85 8.82 13.38 3.41
C ALA A 85 10.07 13.78 4.21
N GLU A 86 10.90 14.69 3.67
CA GLU A 86 12.08 15.23 4.34
C GLU A 86 11.76 16.35 5.35
N ASP A 87 10.54 16.90 5.34
CA ASP A 87 10.14 17.91 6.31
C ASP A 87 10.11 17.30 7.73
N ASP A 88 10.81 17.89 8.69
CA ASP A 88 10.96 17.38 10.06
C ASP A 88 9.62 17.04 10.73
N ASP A 89 8.59 17.84 10.48
CA ASP A 89 7.23 17.65 11.02
C ASP A 89 6.45 16.53 10.31
N LYS A 90 6.94 16.00 9.20
CA LYS A 90 6.30 14.94 8.40
C LYS A 90 6.92 13.55 8.61
N VAL A 91 8.20 13.46 8.94
CA VAL A 91 8.97 12.19 9.05
C VAL A 91 8.22 11.14 9.87
N ALA A 92 7.72 11.50 11.04
CA ALA A 92 6.98 10.58 11.90
C ALA A 92 5.69 10.06 11.24
N LYS A 93 4.96 10.93 10.55
CA LYS A 93 3.74 10.57 9.83
C LYS A 93 4.03 9.69 8.62
N VAL A 94 5.06 10.01 7.85
CA VAL A 94 5.51 9.21 6.70
C VAL A 94 5.85 7.79 7.14
N ARG A 95 6.63 7.64 8.23
CA ARG A 95 6.97 6.33 8.79
C ARG A 95 5.75 5.60 9.32
N ALA A 96 4.85 6.28 10.02
CA ALA A 96 3.60 5.66 10.49
C ALA A 96 2.77 5.08 9.35
N ILE A 97 2.71 5.77 8.20
CA ILE A 97 1.98 5.30 7.02
C ILE A 97 2.75 4.18 6.29
N ASN A 98 3.99 4.45 5.85
CA ASN A 98 4.72 3.55 4.95
C ASN A 98 5.23 2.28 5.64
N ALA A 99 5.64 2.38 6.90
CA ALA A 99 6.12 1.23 7.67
C ALA A 99 5.05 0.67 8.61
N GLY A 100 4.52 1.49 9.52
CA GLY A 100 3.52 1.06 10.50
C GLY A 100 2.22 0.57 9.89
N GLY A 101 1.65 1.32 8.94
CA GLY A 101 0.45 0.92 8.22
C GLY A 101 0.64 -0.36 7.42
N THR A 102 1.78 -0.50 6.76
CA THR A 102 2.15 -1.74 6.04
C THR A 102 2.25 -2.93 7.00
N GLN A 103 2.89 -2.76 8.17
CA GLN A 103 2.97 -3.81 9.19
C GLN A 103 1.59 -4.22 9.68
N ASN A 104 0.68 -3.26 9.95
CA ASN A 104 -0.69 -3.56 10.36
C ASN A 104 -1.41 -4.46 9.34
N VAL A 105 -1.27 -4.14 8.05
CA VAL A 105 -1.87 -4.93 6.96
C VAL A 105 -1.23 -6.32 6.87
N ALA A 106 0.11 -6.42 6.95
CA ALA A 106 0.84 -7.67 6.90
C ALA A 106 0.46 -8.61 8.06
N ASP A 107 0.38 -8.08 9.29
CA ASP A 107 -0.05 -8.86 10.47
C ASP A 107 -1.42 -9.52 10.28
N VAL A 108 -2.37 -8.78 9.71
CA VAL A 108 -3.72 -9.31 9.45
C VAL A 108 -3.71 -10.34 8.31
N CYS A 109 -2.94 -10.09 7.25
CA CYS A 109 -2.78 -11.06 6.16
C CYS A 109 -2.22 -12.39 6.68
N LYS A 110 -1.19 -12.35 7.52
CA LYS A 110 -0.65 -13.55 8.19
C LYS A 110 -1.72 -14.25 9.03
N LYS A 111 -2.45 -13.51 9.86
CA LYS A 111 -3.49 -14.05 10.73
C LYS A 111 -4.60 -14.78 9.95
N LEU A 112 -4.94 -14.28 8.77
CA LEU A 112 -6.00 -14.82 7.89
C LEU A 112 -5.46 -15.84 6.88
N ASP A 113 -4.14 -16.08 6.83
CA ASP A 113 -3.47 -16.86 5.80
C ASP A 113 -3.81 -16.40 4.38
N CYS A 114 -3.94 -15.09 4.19
CA CYS A 114 -4.22 -14.51 2.88
C CYS A 114 -2.95 -13.89 2.25
N LYS A 115 -2.89 -13.91 0.92
CA LYS A 115 -1.75 -13.36 0.18
C LYS A 115 -1.70 -11.85 0.30
N MET A 116 -0.48 -11.27 0.33
CA MET A 116 -0.28 -9.84 0.28
C MET A 116 0.66 -9.48 -0.88
N THR A 117 0.27 -8.46 -1.66
CA THR A 117 1.15 -7.78 -2.61
C THR A 117 1.45 -6.39 -2.09
N TYR A 118 2.72 -6.09 -1.90
CA TYR A 118 3.23 -4.78 -1.47
C TYR A 118 3.89 -4.06 -2.66
N ILE A 119 3.61 -2.78 -2.82
CA ILE A 119 4.24 -1.96 -3.84
C ILE A 119 5.45 -1.26 -3.24
N SER A 120 6.65 -1.73 -3.58
CA SER A 120 7.92 -1.13 -3.18
C SER A 120 8.40 -0.08 -4.19
N THR A 121 9.66 0.31 -4.12
CA THR A 121 10.30 1.34 -4.93
C THR A 121 11.79 1.06 -5.10
N ASP A 122 12.39 1.56 -6.15
CA ASP A 122 13.85 1.57 -6.35
C ASP A 122 14.58 2.55 -5.42
N TYR A 123 13.87 3.48 -4.76
CA TYR A 123 14.42 4.34 -3.71
C TYR A 123 14.95 3.59 -2.48
N VAL A 124 14.72 2.28 -2.39
CA VAL A 124 15.36 1.42 -1.37
C VAL A 124 16.86 1.21 -1.63
N PHE A 125 17.34 1.58 -2.81
CA PHE A 125 18.75 1.54 -3.23
C PHE A 125 19.37 2.94 -3.34
N ASP A 126 20.68 3.02 -3.56
CA ASP A 126 21.42 4.28 -3.62
C ASP A 126 21.38 4.98 -5.00
N GLY A 127 20.69 4.39 -5.98
CA GLY A 127 20.57 4.95 -7.33
C GLY A 127 21.87 4.96 -8.14
N LYS A 128 22.94 4.30 -7.65
CA LYS A 128 24.23 4.25 -8.33
C LYS A 128 24.36 3.04 -9.23
N GLY A 129 25.14 3.20 -10.29
CA GLY A 129 25.39 2.13 -11.24
C GLY A 129 24.70 2.33 -12.57
N THR A 130 24.99 1.42 -13.52
CA THR A 130 24.49 1.46 -14.89
C THR A 130 23.67 0.25 -15.26
N GLU A 131 23.63 -0.75 -14.36
CA GLU A 131 22.87 -1.98 -14.55
C GLU A 131 21.59 -1.96 -13.71
N PRO A 132 20.48 -2.52 -14.23
CA PRO A 132 19.25 -2.68 -13.46
C PRO A 132 19.45 -3.52 -12.19
N TRP A 133 18.78 -3.16 -11.11
CA TRP A 133 18.75 -3.96 -9.89
C TRP A 133 18.07 -5.31 -10.14
N LYS A 134 18.65 -6.38 -9.58
CA LYS A 134 18.04 -7.72 -9.66
C LYS A 134 16.93 -7.87 -8.63
N PRO A 135 15.90 -8.70 -8.90
CA PRO A 135 14.78 -8.89 -7.97
C PRO A 135 15.16 -9.44 -6.59
N ASP A 136 16.28 -10.13 -6.50
CA ASP A 136 16.83 -10.72 -5.27
C ASP A 136 17.91 -9.86 -4.60
N CYS A 137 18.17 -8.67 -5.13
CA CYS A 137 19.15 -7.75 -4.57
C CYS A 137 18.70 -7.24 -3.21
N LYS A 138 19.58 -7.38 -2.21
CA LYS A 138 19.38 -6.91 -0.85
C LYS A 138 20.41 -5.85 -0.42
N ASP A 139 21.12 -5.27 -1.37
CA ASP A 139 22.11 -4.20 -1.10
C ASP A 139 21.40 -2.85 -0.91
N TYR A 140 20.50 -2.84 0.07
CA TYR A 140 19.68 -1.68 0.39
C TYR A 140 20.51 -0.52 0.91
N LYS A 141 20.30 0.66 0.33
CA LYS A 141 20.96 1.93 0.71
C LYS A 141 20.05 3.13 0.43
N PRO A 142 18.89 3.23 1.09
CA PRO A 142 17.97 4.33 0.85
C PRO A 142 18.62 5.67 1.21
N MET A 143 18.46 6.66 0.35
CA MET A 143 19.12 7.96 0.46
C MET A 143 18.20 9.05 1.03
N ASN A 144 16.93 8.75 1.27
CA ASN A 144 15.93 9.69 1.76
C ASN A 144 14.90 9.01 2.67
N VAL A 145 14.10 9.80 3.38
CA VAL A 145 13.06 9.33 4.31
C VAL A 145 12.01 8.46 3.60
N TYR A 146 11.60 8.85 2.38
CA TYR A 146 10.68 8.04 1.60
C TYR A 146 11.22 6.63 1.34
N GLY A 147 12.42 6.51 0.78
CA GLY A 147 13.07 5.24 0.50
C GLY A 147 13.26 4.39 1.77
N GLN A 148 13.71 5.03 2.86
CA GLN A 148 13.91 4.35 4.14
C GLN A 148 12.59 3.77 4.69
N THR A 149 11.52 4.56 4.70
CA THR A 149 10.23 4.11 5.24
C THR A 149 9.56 3.08 4.34
N LYS A 150 9.78 3.14 3.03
CA LYS A 150 9.33 2.11 2.07
C LYS A 150 10.09 0.80 2.26
N LEU A 151 11.40 0.86 2.53
CA LEU A 151 12.20 -0.33 2.87
C LEU A 151 11.72 -0.96 4.19
N GLU A 152 11.46 -0.15 5.22
CA GLU A 152 10.91 -0.64 6.49
C GLU A 152 9.58 -1.41 6.25
N GLY A 153 8.71 -0.91 5.37
CA GLY A 153 7.49 -1.61 4.95
C GLY A 153 7.76 -2.91 4.18
N GLU A 154 8.72 -2.93 3.26
CA GLU A 154 9.14 -4.14 2.54
C GLU A 154 9.62 -5.23 3.50
N LEU A 155 10.47 -4.85 4.47
CA LEU A 155 10.97 -5.78 5.48
C LEU A 155 9.86 -6.27 6.43
N ALA A 156 8.88 -5.42 6.75
CA ALA A 156 7.72 -5.82 7.53
C ALA A 156 6.95 -6.95 6.83
N VAL A 157 6.69 -6.81 5.53
CA VAL A 157 6.02 -7.86 4.73
C VAL A 157 6.87 -9.12 4.62
N ALA A 158 8.17 -8.98 4.38
CA ALA A 158 9.08 -10.13 4.21
C ALA A 158 9.26 -10.96 5.50
N ASN A 159 9.11 -10.32 6.67
CA ASN A 159 9.30 -10.96 7.99
C ASN A 159 7.99 -11.45 8.63
N THR A 160 6.86 -11.17 8.00
CA THR A 160 5.55 -11.59 8.46
C THR A 160 5.12 -12.89 7.81
#